data_17dabfb81c8b3ee2b9bd7ccdc4d7a67b
#
_entry.id   17dabfb81c8b3ee2b9bd7ccdc4d7a67b
#
_cell.length_a   1.000
_cell.length_b   1.000
_cell.length_c   1.000
_cell.angle_alpha   90.00
_cell.angle_beta   90.00
_cell.angle_gamma   90.00
#
_symmetry.space_group_name_H-M   'P 1'
#
loop_
_entity.id
_entity.type
_entity.pdbx_description
1 polymer ?
#
loop_
_entity_poly.entity_id
_entity_poly.type
_entity_poly.pdbx_seq_one_letter_code
_entity_poly.pdbx_strand_id
1 'polypeptide(L)'
;MDQNRPTASRTAPPRRMTREQWAARRRRRRLRILRNWALLLSGCAGAMALMTSGILWLLPKAHAMIAGPETFRAHPYDAAAFTVQLSDQRLVLVNSNLPYASEPAPALAVADDATGQQLEAEAAAAYREMSAAALADGVSLRLVSGYQAQETRQASAELCKQFYLDKGCTQAEAEALAATLVPAADCNESGTGYAAEILSLEYENADAGFAEDRAFSWLNAYAAEYGFILRWPQDRQAATGMAYQPWHWRYVGRENALTIRASGLSLEEFLALEQTRHSAD
;
A
#
# COMPACT_ATOMS: atom_id res chain seq x y z
N MET A 1 -95.44 45.30 -12.14
CA MET A 1 -94.40 46.33 -12.14
C MET A 1 -93.31 45.78 -11.21
N ASP A 2 -92.14 45.39 -11.61
CA ASP A 2 -91.26 45.99 -12.54
C ASP A 2 -90.22 44.95 -13.04
N GLN A 3 -89.84 45.14 -14.26
CA GLN A 3 -88.94 44.29 -14.99
C GLN A 3 -87.48 44.62 -14.57
N ASN A 4 -86.70 43.59 -14.29
CA ASN A 4 -85.23 43.72 -14.50
C ASN A 4 -84.65 42.35 -14.80
N ARG A 5 -84.57 41.98 -16.09
CA ARG A 5 -83.75 40.87 -16.58
C ARG A 5 -82.34 41.38 -16.88
N PRO A 6 -81.29 40.78 -16.33
CA PRO A 6 -79.92 41.13 -16.77
C PRO A 6 -79.69 40.49 -18.18
N THR A 7 -79.25 41.34 -19.06
CA THR A 7 -78.87 41.01 -20.46
C THR A 7 -77.62 40.09 -20.43
N ALA A 8 -77.79 38.90 -21.04
CA ALA A 8 -76.67 37.95 -21.25
C ALA A 8 -75.58 38.57 -22.13
N SER A 9 -74.43 38.75 -21.61
CA SER A 9 -73.22 39.09 -22.36
C SER A 9 -72.92 38.02 -23.41
N ARG A 10 -73.03 38.36 -24.67
CA ARG A 10 -72.60 37.52 -25.79
C ARG A 10 -71.07 37.41 -25.76
N THR A 11 -70.53 36.29 -25.28
CA THR A 11 -69.14 35.93 -25.46
C THR A 11 -68.82 35.78 -26.94
N ALA A 12 -67.86 36.53 -27.44
CA ALA A 12 -67.39 36.42 -28.83
C ALA A 12 -66.90 34.99 -29.14
N PRO A 13 -67.18 34.47 -30.35
CA PRO A 13 -66.72 33.12 -30.71
C PRO A 13 -65.21 33.01 -30.66
N PRO A 14 -64.64 31.90 -30.23
CA PRO A 14 -63.22 31.69 -30.09
C PRO A 14 -62.54 31.91 -31.49
N ARG A 15 -61.58 32.83 -31.54
CA ARG A 15 -60.80 33.10 -32.78
C ARG A 15 -60.16 31.79 -33.28
N ARG A 16 -60.51 31.35 -34.50
CA ARG A 16 -59.86 30.18 -35.13
C ARG A 16 -58.38 30.50 -35.33
N MET A 17 -57.52 29.63 -34.78
CA MET A 17 -56.07 29.72 -34.94
C MET A 17 -55.66 29.57 -36.41
N THR A 18 -54.72 30.42 -36.88
CA THR A 18 -54.17 30.35 -38.22
C THR A 18 -53.29 29.08 -38.39
N ARG A 19 -53.10 28.65 -39.64
CA ARG A 19 -52.21 27.50 -39.95
C ARG A 19 -50.81 27.68 -39.36
N GLU A 20 -50.29 28.87 -39.37
CA GLU A 20 -48.98 29.23 -38.79
C GLU A 20 -48.96 29.07 -37.26
N GLN A 21 -50.02 29.52 -36.57
CA GLN A 21 -50.15 29.35 -35.12
C GLN A 21 -50.24 27.86 -34.73
N TRP A 22 -50.90 27.06 -35.50
CA TRP A 22 -50.95 25.61 -35.32
C TRP A 22 -49.58 24.95 -35.55
N ALA A 23 -48.85 25.36 -36.59
CA ALA A 23 -47.50 24.87 -36.87
C ALA A 23 -46.53 25.22 -35.75
N ALA A 24 -46.56 26.49 -35.25
CA ALA A 24 -45.74 26.95 -34.12
C ALA A 24 -46.05 26.17 -32.82
N ARG A 25 -47.35 25.90 -32.55
CA ARG A 25 -47.77 25.12 -31.38
C ARG A 25 -47.31 23.67 -31.46
N ARG A 26 -47.39 23.03 -32.66
CA ARG A 26 -46.84 21.67 -32.89
C ARG A 26 -45.32 21.64 -32.70
N ARG A 27 -44.61 22.64 -33.23
CA ARG A 27 -43.13 22.74 -33.07
C ARG A 27 -42.73 22.88 -31.61
N ARG A 28 -43.41 23.78 -30.86
CA ARG A 28 -43.16 23.94 -29.40
C ARG A 28 -43.47 22.67 -28.62
N ARG A 29 -44.53 21.94 -28.99
CA ARG A 29 -44.87 20.66 -28.33
C ARG A 29 -43.82 19.59 -28.63
N ARG A 30 -43.34 19.47 -29.89
CA ARG A 30 -42.27 18.56 -30.27
C ARG A 30 -40.96 18.87 -29.52
N LEU A 31 -40.55 20.12 -29.47
CA LEU A 31 -39.37 20.54 -28.76
C LEU A 31 -39.44 20.27 -27.24
N ARG A 32 -40.63 20.45 -26.65
CA ARG A 32 -40.86 20.13 -25.24
C ARG A 32 -40.76 18.62 -24.97
N ILE A 33 -41.33 17.82 -25.84
CA ILE A 33 -41.24 16.35 -25.75
C ILE A 33 -39.79 15.91 -25.92
N LEU A 34 -39.06 16.41 -26.93
CA LEU A 34 -37.63 16.08 -27.13
C LEU A 34 -36.78 16.49 -25.94
N ARG A 35 -37.00 17.68 -25.41
CA ARG A 35 -36.28 18.12 -24.17
C ARG A 35 -36.56 17.21 -22.99
N ASN A 36 -37.83 16.82 -22.78
CA ASN A 36 -38.17 15.95 -21.67
C ASN A 36 -37.57 14.55 -21.82
N TRP A 37 -37.56 14.01 -23.04
CA TRP A 37 -36.87 12.75 -23.35
C TRP A 37 -35.36 12.85 -23.17
N ALA A 38 -34.73 13.95 -23.59
CA ALA A 38 -33.29 14.20 -23.33
C ALA A 38 -32.97 14.24 -21.86
N LEU A 39 -33.77 14.92 -21.03
CA LEU A 39 -33.61 14.98 -19.58
C LEU A 39 -33.81 13.60 -18.92
N LEU A 40 -34.78 12.82 -19.38
CA LEU A 40 -35.04 11.47 -18.89
C LEU A 40 -33.86 10.52 -19.22
N LEU A 41 -33.38 10.56 -20.46
CA LEU A 41 -32.24 9.73 -20.89
C LEU A 41 -30.95 10.12 -20.19
N SER A 42 -30.68 11.44 -19.98
CA SER A 42 -29.52 11.89 -19.22
C SER A 42 -29.61 11.50 -17.74
N GLY A 43 -30.79 11.56 -17.15
CA GLY A 43 -31.04 11.08 -15.78
C GLY A 43 -30.83 9.57 -15.65
N CYS A 44 -31.33 8.77 -16.59
CA CYS A 44 -31.12 7.33 -16.63
C CYS A 44 -29.64 6.96 -16.86
N ALA A 45 -28.93 7.68 -17.74
CA ALA A 45 -27.51 7.47 -17.96
C ALA A 45 -26.67 7.82 -16.72
N GLY A 46 -27.01 8.92 -16.02
CA GLY A 46 -26.39 9.31 -14.76
C GLY A 46 -26.63 8.27 -13.65
N ALA A 47 -27.87 7.78 -13.53
CA ALA A 47 -28.21 6.72 -12.56
C ALA A 47 -27.49 5.40 -12.86
N MET A 48 -27.37 5.01 -14.14
CA MET A 48 -26.59 3.84 -14.53
C MET A 48 -25.10 4.01 -14.23
N ALA A 49 -24.52 5.18 -14.51
CA ALA A 49 -23.11 5.45 -14.20
C ALA A 49 -22.85 5.40 -12.69
N LEU A 50 -23.75 5.92 -11.86
CA LEU A 50 -23.65 5.83 -10.40
C LEU A 50 -23.80 4.39 -9.90
N MET A 51 -24.73 3.61 -10.47
CA MET A 51 -24.90 2.20 -10.12
C MET A 51 -23.69 1.36 -10.54
N THR A 52 -23.16 1.55 -11.74
CA THR A 52 -21.96 0.82 -12.19
C THR A 52 -20.73 1.18 -11.38
N SER A 53 -20.53 2.47 -11.05
CA SER A 53 -19.45 2.91 -10.15
C SER A 53 -19.62 2.34 -8.75
N GLY A 54 -20.84 2.32 -8.20
CA GLY A 54 -21.16 1.72 -6.91
C GLY A 54 -20.91 0.21 -6.90
N ILE A 55 -21.29 -0.50 -7.97
CA ILE A 55 -21.05 -1.94 -8.11
C ILE A 55 -19.55 -2.21 -8.24
N LEU A 56 -18.82 -1.47 -9.07
CA LEU A 56 -17.36 -1.62 -9.22
C LEU A 56 -16.61 -1.32 -7.93
N TRP A 57 -17.10 -0.41 -7.09
CA TRP A 57 -16.53 -0.11 -5.78
C TRP A 57 -16.90 -1.16 -4.71
N LEU A 58 -18.11 -1.74 -4.79
CA LEU A 58 -18.60 -2.73 -3.83
C LEU A 58 -18.17 -4.17 -4.16
N LEU A 59 -17.96 -4.50 -5.44
CA LEU A 59 -17.59 -5.86 -5.86
C LEU A 59 -16.32 -6.38 -5.16
N PRO A 60 -15.20 -5.63 -5.09
CA PRO A 60 -14.01 -6.10 -4.37
C PRO A 60 -14.27 -6.31 -2.88
N LYS A 61 -15.03 -5.40 -2.25
CA LYS A 61 -15.40 -5.50 -0.83
C LYS A 61 -16.35 -6.65 -0.55
N ALA A 62 -17.33 -6.87 -1.42
CA ALA A 62 -18.25 -8.00 -1.31
C ALA A 62 -17.53 -9.33 -1.55
N HIS A 63 -16.58 -9.38 -2.49
CA HIS A 63 -15.74 -10.55 -2.72
C HIS A 63 -14.86 -10.87 -1.49
N ALA A 64 -14.22 -9.85 -0.90
CA ALA A 64 -13.45 -9.99 0.33
C ALA A 64 -14.31 -10.43 1.53
N MET A 65 -15.56 -9.94 1.63
CA MET A 65 -16.50 -10.36 2.68
C MET A 65 -17.03 -11.79 2.51
N ILE A 66 -17.20 -12.26 1.26
CA ILE A 66 -17.75 -13.60 0.97
C ILE A 66 -16.64 -14.66 0.94
N ALA A 67 -15.46 -14.32 0.39
CA ALA A 67 -14.33 -15.23 0.30
C ALA A 67 -13.55 -15.36 1.62
N GLY A 68 -13.78 -14.47 2.59
CA GLY A 68 -12.92 -14.28 3.75
C GLY A 68 -11.57 -13.66 3.35
N PRO A 69 -10.71 -13.32 4.29
CA PRO A 69 -9.35 -12.93 3.94
C PRO A 69 -8.68 -14.12 3.23
N GLU A 70 -8.22 -13.92 1.99
CA GLU A 70 -7.38 -14.92 1.32
C GLU A 70 -6.16 -15.15 2.20
N THR A 71 -6.14 -16.27 2.89
CA THR A 71 -5.01 -16.64 3.74
C THR A 71 -4.02 -17.41 2.89
N PHE A 72 -2.97 -16.73 2.47
CA PHE A 72 -1.80 -17.40 1.94
C PHE A 72 -1.16 -18.26 3.05
N ARG A 73 -0.79 -19.49 2.71
CA ARG A 73 -0.14 -20.42 3.66
C ARG A 73 1.28 -20.64 3.23
N ALA A 74 2.20 -20.39 4.14
CA ALA A 74 3.61 -20.70 3.93
C ALA A 74 3.81 -22.20 3.65
N HIS A 75 4.71 -22.52 2.74
CA HIS A 75 5.14 -23.90 2.51
C HIS A 75 5.89 -24.42 3.74
N PRO A 76 5.76 -25.72 4.09
CA PRO A 76 6.56 -26.30 5.14
C PRO A 76 8.03 -26.31 4.73
N TYR A 77 8.91 -25.96 5.67
CA TYR A 77 10.34 -25.89 5.45
C TYR A 77 11.09 -26.59 6.59
N ASP A 78 12.10 -27.40 6.25
CA ASP A 78 12.98 -28.03 7.21
C ASP A 78 14.20 -27.13 7.49
N ALA A 79 14.19 -26.45 8.62
CA ALA A 79 15.27 -25.56 9.04
C ALA A 79 16.61 -26.28 9.29
N ALA A 80 16.57 -27.60 9.57
CA ALA A 80 17.79 -28.39 9.80
C ALA A 80 18.56 -28.70 8.51
N ALA A 81 17.97 -28.41 7.32
CA ALA A 81 18.61 -28.71 6.04
C ALA A 81 19.80 -27.78 5.70
N PHE A 82 19.97 -26.66 6.41
CA PHE A 82 21.00 -25.66 6.09
C PHE A 82 21.83 -25.28 7.29
N THR A 83 23.13 -25.03 7.05
CA THR A 83 24.05 -24.50 8.05
C THR A 83 24.21 -22.99 7.81
N VAL A 84 23.91 -22.18 8.84
CA VAL A 84 24.05 -20.73 8.78
C VAL A 84 25.51 -20.34 8.83
N GLN A 85 25.93 -19.49 7.89
CA GLN A 85 27.29 -18.91 7.87
C GLN A 85 27.25 -17.50 8.45
N LEU A 86 27.71 -17.32 9.68
CA LEU A 86 27.72 -16.01 10.34
C LEU A 86 28.59 -14.96 9.66
N SER A 87 29.53 -15.36 8.81
CA SER A 87 30.34 -14.47 7.98
C SER A 87 29.64 -13.98 6.73
N ASP A 88 28.40 -14.42 6.46
CA ASP A 88 27.61 -13.97 5.33
C ASP A 88 27.28 -12.48 5.47
N GLN A 89 27.71 -11.67 4.51
CA GLN A 89 27.49 -10.22 4.53
C GLN A 89 26.01 -9.84 4.50
N ARG A 90 25.14 -10.72 3.98
CA ARG A 90 23.68 -10.52 3.97
C ARG A 90 23.09 -10.55 5.38
N LEU A 91 23.81 -11.17 6.34
CA LEU A 91 23.43 -11.24 7.74
C LEU A 91 24.00 -10.09 8.59
N VAL A 92 24.68 -9.10 7.98
CA VAL A 92 25.18 -7.95 8.73
C VAL A 92 24.04 -7.30 9.53
N LEU A 93 24.21 -7.22 10.85
CA LEU A 93 23.25 -6.61 11.75
C LEU A 93 23.52 -5.12 11.88
N VAL A 94 22.53 -4.31 11.60
CA VAL A 94 22.55 -2.85 11.71
C VAL A 94 21.39 -2.42 12.61
N ASN A 95 21.70 -1.77 13.72
CA ASN A 95 20.71 -1.22 14.64
C ASN A 95 21.34 -0.10 15.48
N SER A 96 20.61 0.45 16.45
CA SER A 96 21.06 1.56 17.31
C SER A 96 22.38 1.30 18.07
N ASN A 97 22.75 0.04 18.26
CA ASN A 97 23.98 -0.36 18.96
C ASN A 97 25.10 -0.79 17.99
N LEU A 98 24.76 -1.05 16.74
CA LEU A 98 25.68 -1.57 15.73
C LEU A 98 25.59 -0.70 14.47
N PRO A 99 26.32 0.42 14.44
CA PRO A 99 26.34 1.32 13.29
C PRO A 99 27.01 0.64 12.09
N TYR A 100 26.58 1.00 10.91
CA TYR A 100 27.07 0.50 9.62
C TYR A 100 27.79 1.60 8.84
N ALA A 101 29.06 1.38 8.56
CA ALA A 101 29.80 2.23 7.65
C ALA A 101 29.40 1.87 6.21
N SER A 102 28.67 2.75 5.54
CA SER A 102 28.14 2.54 4.18
C SER A 102 29.14 2.86 3.06
N GLU A 103 30.42 2.98 3.39
CA GLU A 103 31.47 3.21 2.42
C GLU A 103 32.40 1.98 2.32
N PRO A 104 32.66 1.46 1.12
CA PRO A 104 32.06 1.85 -0.16
C PRO A 104 30.61 1.43 -0.28
N ALA A 105 29.82 2.16 -1.11
CA ALA A 105 28.43 1.79 -1.41
C ALA A 105 28.36 0.36 -2.00
N PRO A 106 27.32 -0.42 -1.68
CA PRO A 106 27.15 -1.75 -2.26
C PRO A 106 26.98 -1.69 -3.79
N ALA A 107 27.18 -2.81 -4.47
CA ALA A 107 26.85 -2.94 -5.88
C ALA A 107 25.33 -2.88 -6.06
N LEU A 108 24.81 -1.77 -6.60
CA LEU A 108 23.38 -1.53 -6.73
C LEU A 108 22.84 -1.94 -8.09
N ALA A 109 21.61 -2.42 -8.12
CA ALA A 109 20.81 -2.64 -9.32
C ALA A 109 19.38 -2.15 -9.13
N VAL A 110 18.70 -1.75 -10.22
CA VAL A 110 17.28 -1.40 -10.18
C VAL A 110 16.50 -2.65 -9.83
N ALA A 111 15.74 -2.57 -8.73
CA ALA A 111 14.90 -3.66 -8.25
C ALA A 111 13.46 -3.55 -8.75
N ASP A 112 12.94 -2.33 -8.89
CA ASP A 112 11.60 -2.03 -9.37
C ASP A 112 11.67 -0.97 -10.47
N ASP A 113 11.35 -1.36 -11.70
CA ASP A 113 11.41 -0.48 -12.87
C ASP A 113 10.38 0.65 -12.82
N ALA A 114 9.25 0.43 -12.13
CA ALA A 114 8.18 1.43 -12.04
C ALA A 114 8.56 2.58 -11.09
N THR A 115 9.31 2.29 -10.04
CA THR A 115 9.72 3.29 -9.03
C THR A 115 11.17 3.75 -9.22
N GLY A 116 11.98 3.00 -9.96
CA GLY A 116 13.42 3.22 -10.10
C GLY A 116 14.23 2.90 -8.83
N GLN A 117 13.60 2.31 -7.83
CA GLN A 117 14.27 1.96 -6.57
C GLN A 117 15.32 0.88 -6.77
N GLN A 118 16.43 1.04 -6.06
CA GLN A 118 17.59 0.16 -6.15
C GLN A 118 17.81 -0.62 -4.86
N LEU A 119 18.28 -1.84 -5.01
CA LEU A 119 18.81 -2.67 -3.93
C LEU A 119 20.22 -3.14 -4.28
N GLU A 120 20.87 -3.81 -3.34
CA GLU A 120 22.06 -4.59 -3.66
C GLU A 120 21.74 -5.58 -4.79
N ALA A 121 22.69 -5.90 -5.64
CA ALA A 121 22.42 -6.57 -6.93
C ALA A 121 21.71 -7.93 -6.78
N GLU A 122 22.10 -8.75 -5.79
CA GLU A 122 21.45 -10.03 -5.49
C GLU A 122 20.04 -9.81 -4.93
N ALA A 123 19.88 -8.87 -3.98
CA ALA A 123 18.58 -8.52 -3.41
C ALA A 123 17.63 -7.94 -4.48
N ALA A 124 18.16 -7.15 -5.42
CA ALA A 124 17.38 -6.61 -6.54
C ALA A 124 16.86 -7.72 -7.47
N ALA A 125 17.69 -8.72 -7.78
CA ALA A 125 17.28 -9.89 -8.57
C ALA A 125 16.18 -10.68 -7.83
N ALA A 126 16.39 -10.96 -6.55
CA ALA A 126 15.43 -11.68 -5.71
C ALA A 126 14.08 -10.93 -5.57
N TYR A 127 14.12 -9.60 -5.43
CA TYR A 127 12.89 -8.79 -5.39
C TYR A 127 12.10 -8.89 -6.70
N ARG A 128 12.77 -8.82 -7.87
CA ARG A 128 12.08 -8.94 -9.17
C ARG A 128 11.41 -10.31 -9.32
N GLU A 129 12.08 -11.39 -8.90
CA GLU A 129 11.49 -12.74 -8.92
C GLU A 129 10.27 -12.82 -7.97
N MET A 130 10.40 -12.28 -6.76
CA MET A 130 9.32 -12.21 -5.77
C MET A 130 8.12 -11.41 -6.29
N SER A 131 8.36 -10.23 -6.86
CA SER A 131 7.31 -9.37 -7.41
C SER A 131 6.60 -10.02 -8.60
N ALA A 132 7.32 -10.73 -9.47
CA ALA A 132 6.73 -11.48 -10.57
C ALA A 132 5.86 -12.64 -10.09
N ALA A 133 6.28 -13.37 -9.06
CA ALA A 133 5.50 -14.44 -8.45
C ALA A 133 4.23 -13.90 -7.75
N ALA A 134 4.36 -12.82 -7.00
CA ALA A 134 3.21 -12.16 -6.37
C ALA A 134 2.19 -11.69 -7.44
N LEU A 135 2.67 -11.12 -8.54
CA LEU A 135 1.80 -10.70 -9.64
C LEU A 135 1.08 -11.89 -10.30
N ALA A 136 1.73 -13.04 -10.43
CA ALA A 136 1.10 -14.27 -10.93
C ALA A 136 -0.05 -14.74 -10.01
N ASP A 137 0.07 -14.48 -8.69
CA ASP A 137 -0.98 -14.73 -7.69
C ASP A 137 -1.99 -13.57 -7.58
N GLY A 138 -1.92 -12.58 -8.48
CA GLY A 138 -2.80 -11.41 -8.52
C GLY A 138 -2.51 -10.39 -7.41
N VAL A 139 -1.28 -10.34 -6.89
CA VAL A 139 -0.82 -9.37 -5.88
C VAL A 139 0.23 -8.46 -6.51
N SER A 140 -0.05 -7.16 -6.54
CA SER A 140 0.88 -6.17 -7.11
C SER A 140 1.75 -5.58 -6.00
N LEU A 141 3.03 -5.90 -5.99
CA LEU A 141 4.01 -5.31 -5.07
C LEU A 141 4.64 -4.04 -5.67
N ARG A 142 4.98 -3.10 -4.83
CA ARG A 142 5.69 -1.87 -5.17
C ARG A 142 6.82 -1.63 -4.16
N LEU A 143 8.04 -1.52 -4.64
CA LEU A 143 9.17 -1.12 -3.82
C LEU A 143 9.14 0.41 -3.68
N VAL A 144 8.80 0.90 -2.49
CA VAL A 144 8.67 2.34 -2.23
C VAL A 144 9.97 2.96 -1.74
N SER A 145 10.84 2.16 -1.12
CA SER A 145 12.18 2.56 -0.69
C SER A 145 13.12 1.35 -0.70
N GLY A 146 14.31 1.54 -1.22
CA GLY A 146 15.40 0.57 -1.24
C GLY A 146 16.67 1.15 -0.60
N TYR A 147 17.81 1.07 -1.30
CA TYR A 147 19.04 1.68 -0.86
C TYR A 147 18.91 3.19 -0.70
N GLN A 148 19.40 3.71 0.41
CA GLN A 148 19.47 5.13 0.67
C GLN A 148 20.92 5.55 0.99
N ALA A 149 21.39 6.59 0.31
CA ALA A 149 22.65 7.23 0.66
C ALA A 149 22.59 7.87 2.06
N GLN A 150 23.72 8.12 2.67
CA GLN A 150 23.79 8.62 4.06
C GLN A 150 23.01 9.93 4.24
N GLU A 151 23.13 10.86 3.30
CA GLU A 151 22.44 12.15 3.35
C GLU A 151 20.92 11.97 3.33
N THR A 152 20.42 11.01 2.53
CA THR A 152 18.99 10.69 2.47
C THR A 152 18.50 10.11 3.79
N ARG A 153 19.25 9.18 4.39
CA ARG A 153 18.91 8.59 5.69
C ARG A 153 18.91 9.64 6.81
N GLN A 154 19.88 10.56 6.77
CA GLN A 154 19.94 11.67 7.73
C GLN A 154 18.74 12.62 7.59
N ALA A 155 18.37 12.98 6.35
CA ALA A 155 17.19 13.79 6.09
C ALA A 155 15.90 13.09 6.54
N SER A 156 15.76 11.80 6.32
CA SER A 156 14.60 11.01 6.75
C SER A 156 14.47 10.97 8.28
N ALA A 157 15.55 10.76 9.00
CA ALA A 157 15.56 10.78 10.47
C ALA A 157 15.17 12.16 11.02
N GLU A 158 15.68 13.23 10.42
CA GLU A 158 15.34 14.60 10.84
C GLU A 158 13.87 14.93 10.54
N LEU A 159 13.34 14.53 9.37
CA LEU A 159 11.92 14.71 9.04
C LEU A 159 11.01 13.95 10.01
N CYS A 160 11.36 12.72 10.37
CA CYS A 160 10.61 11.94 11.36
C CYS A 160 10.59 12.62 12.72
N LYS A 161 11.74 13.13 13.19
CA LYS A 161 11.83 13.90 14.44
C LYS A 161 10.98 15.16 14.38
N GLN A 162 11.07 15.94 13.28
CA GLN A 162 10.30 17.15 13.10
C GLN A 162 8.79 16.88 13.11
N PHE A 163 8.35 15.78 12.53
CA PHE A 163 6.94 15.37 12.57
C PHE A 163 6.42 15.26 14.01
N TYR A 164 7.20 14.69 14.94
CA TYR A 164 6.79 14.58 16.35
C TYR A 164 6.86 15.92 17.08
N LEU A 165 7.84 16.78 16.77
CA LEU A 165 7.88 18.15 17.30
C LEU A 165 6.65 18.95 16.89
N ASP A 166 6.22 18.84 15.64
CA ASP A 166 5.01 19.51 15.12
C ASP A 166 3.73 18.97 15.75
N LYS A 167 3.76 17.74 16.29
CA LYS A 167 2.67 17.15 17.10
C LYS A 167 2.68 17.61 18.55
N GLY A 168 3.65 18.42 18.96
CA GLY A 168 3.75 19.00 20.30
C GLY A 168 4.56 18.15 21.28
N CYS A 169 5.31 17.14 20.82
CA CYS A 169 6.26 16.42 21.65
C CYS A 169 7.43 17.33 22.05
N THR A 170 8.00 17.10 23.22
CA THR A 170 9.29 17.70 23.59
C THR A 170 10.41 17.17 22.70
N GLN A 171 11.55 17.85 22.67
CA GLN A 171 12.73 17.41 21.91
C GLN A 171 13.12 15.96 22.23
N ALA A 172 13.20 15.62 23.53
CA ALA A 172 13.58 14.29 23.97
C ALA A 172 12.56 13.20 23.58
N GLU A 173 11.26 13.51 23.67
CA GLU A 173 10.20 12.60 23.25
C GLU A 173 10.21 12.40 21.73
N ALA A 174 10.38 13.48 20.97
CA ALA A 174 10.45 13.43 19.51
C ALA A 174 11.64 12.58 19.02
N GLU A 175 12.81 12.75 19.63
CA GLU A 175 14.00 11.95 19.34
C GLU A 175 13.79 10.47 19.67
N ALA A 176 13.23 10.17 20.85
CA ALA A 176 12.96 8.80 21.28
C ALA A 176 11.94 8.10 20.36
N LEU A 177 10.84 8.78 20.01
CA LEU A 177 9.81 8.22 19.12
C LEU A 177 10.33 8.05 17.69
N ALA A 178 11.01 9.07 17.16
CA ALA A 178 11.57 9.00 15.82
C ALA A 178 12.57 7.86 15.68
N ALA A 179 13.43 7.63 16.66
CA ALA A 179 14.43 6.57 16.63
C ALA A 179 13.83 5.16 16.56
N THR A 180 12.60 4.96 17.02
CA THR A 180 11.90 3.67 16.89
C THR A 180 11.28 3.42 15.51
N LEU A 181 11.16 4.46 14.68
CA LEU A 181 10.58 4.38 13.33
C LEU A 181 11.65 4.55 12.25
N VAL A 182 12.51 5.54 12.39
CA VAL A 182 13.60 5.86 11.47
C VAL A 182 14.88 6.00 12.28
N PRO A 183 15.75 4.99 12.29
CA PRO A 183 17.01 5.05 13.02
C PRO A 183 17.92 6.17 12.54
N ALA A 184 18.91 6.53 13.34
CA ALA A 184 20.00 7.43 12.93
C ALA A 184 20.67 6.92 11.63
N ALA A 185 21.20 7.82 10.84
CA ALA A 185 21.68 7.52 9.49
C ALA A 185 22.71 6.38 9.41
N ASP A 186 23.60 6.30 10.40
CA ASP A 186 24.62 5.25 10.55
C ASP A 186 24.07 3.94 11.14
N CYS A 187 22.89 4.00 11.76
CA CYS A 187 22.18 2.85 12.35
C CYS A 187 21.00 2.36 11.48
N ASN A 188 20.87 2.91 10.28
CA ASN A 188 19.77 2.58 9.35
C ASN A 188 20.24 1.61 8.27
N GLU A 189 19.64 0.43 8.26
CA GLU A 189 20.03 -0.68 7.36
C GLU A 189 19.74 -0.45 5.87
N SER A 190 18.99 0.61 5.49
CA SER A 190 18.83 1.00 4.08
C SER A 190 20.17 1.35 3.41
N GLY A 191 21.20 1.67 4.18
CA GLY A 191 22.58 1.87 3.68
C GLY A 191 23.26 0.59 3.21
N THR A 192 22.77 -0.58 3.59
CA THR A 192 23.32 -1.88 3.17
C THR A 192 22.88 -2.28 1.76
N GLY A 193 21.80 -1.70 1.25
CA GLY A 193 21.14 -2.14 0.03
C GLY A 193 20.28 -3.41 0.19
N TYR A 194 20.21 -3.98 1.39
CA TYR A 194 19.42 -5.18 1.68
C TYR A 194 18.05 -4.88 2.26
N ALA A 195 17.78 -3.66 2.71
CA ALA A 195 16.46 -3.25 3.22
C ALA A 195 15.54 -2.83 2.08
N ALA A 196 14.29 -3.28 2.13
CA ALA A 196 13.27 -3.03 1.13
C ALA A 196 11.95 -2.63 1.80
N GLU A 197 11.47 -1.42 1.56
CA GLU A 197 10.13 -1.03 1.97
C GLU A 197 9.15 -1.35 0.84
N ILE A 198 8.24 -2.28 1.11
CA ILE A 198 7.35 -2.87 0.12
C ILE A 198 5.90 -2.59 0.52
N LEU A 199 5.15 -2.01 -0.39
CA LEU A 199 3.71 -1.82 -0.29
C LEU A 199 2.99 -2.47 -1.48
N SER A 200 1.67 -2.40 -1.52
CA SER A 200 0.88 -2.74 -2.71
C SER A 200 0.59 -1.50 -3.55
N LEU A 201 0.00 -1.70 -4.73
CA LEU A 201 -0.54 -0.60 -5.53
C LEU A 201 -1.82 -0.03 -4.93
N GLU A 202 -2.54 -0.82 -4.14
CA GLU A 202 -3.81 -0.48 -3.53
C GLU A 202 -3.65 0.22 -2.16
N TYR A 203 -2.50 0.03 -1.51
CA TYR A 203 -2.20 0.59 -0.18
C TYR A 203 -0.91 1.44 -0.25
N GLU A 204 -1.05 2.74 -0.09
CA GLU A 204 0.04 3.70 -0.33
C GLU A 204 0.75 4.16 0.95
N ASN A 205 0.20 3.87 2.14
CA ASN A 205 0.73 4.37 3.40
C ASN A 205 1.69 3.36 4.04
N ALA A 206 2.88 3.82 4.42
CA ALA A 206 3.82 3.05 5.23
C ALA A 206 3.42 3.14 6.71
N ASP A 207 2.35 2.44 7.10
CA ASP A 207 1.83 2.39 8.47
C ASP A 207 1.37 0.97 8.85
N ALA A 208 1.02 0.77 10.12
CA ALA A 208 0.63 -0.54 10.63
C ALA A 208 -0.62 -1.13 9.96
N GLY A 209 -1.45 -0.30 9.31
CA GLY A 209 -2.63 -0.76 8.58
C GLY A 209 -2.29 -1.61 7.36
N PHE A 210 -1.07 -1.52 6.82
CA PHE A 210 -0.61 -2.40 5.75
C PHE A 210 -0.65 -3.88 6.15
N ALA A 211 -0.62 -4.20 7.43
CA ALA A 211 -0.77 -5.58 7.92
C ALA A 211 -2.11 -6.24 7.53
N GLU A 212 -3.13 -5.45 7.24
CA GLU A 212 -4.45 -5.94 6.78
C GLU A 212 -4.54 -6.04 5.25
N ASP A 213 -3.49 -5.59 4.53
CA ASP A 213 -3.46 -5.66 3.07
C ASP A 213 -3.13 -7.07 2.57
N ARG A 214 -3.69 -7.41 1.41
CA ARG A 214 -3.47 -8.71 0.76
C ARG A 214 -1.99 -8.95 0.43
N ALA A 215 -1.26 -7.89 0.07
CA ALA A 215 0.15 -7.97 -0.24
C ALA A 215 0.98 -8.34 1.00
N PHE A 216 0.66 -7.78 2.18
CA PHE A 216 1.32 -8.20 3.41
C PHE A 216 1.08 -9.69 3.70
N SER A 217 -0.17 -10.17 3.55
CA SER A 217 -0.50 -11.60 3.74
C SER A 217 0.31 -12.49 2.80
N TRP A 218 0.47 -12.09 1.53
CA TRP A 218 1.28 -12.80 0.55
C TRP A 218 2.78 -12.77 0.92
N LEU A 219 3.31 -11.60 1.23
CA LEU A 219 4.70 -11.43 1.65
C LEU A 219 5.01 -12.26 2.90
N ASN A 220 4.14 -12.22 3.90
CA ASN A 220 4.32 -13.00 5.13
C ASN A 220 4.32 -14.52 4.88
N ALA A 221 3.63 -14.99 3.83
CA ALA A 221 3.63 -16.40 3.46
C ALA A 221 4.86 -16.79 2.63
N TYR A 222 5.30 -15.94 1.69
CA TYR A 222 6.23 -16.39 0.64
C TYR A 222 7.54 -15.61 0.55
N ALA A 223 7.68 -14.42 1.15
CA ALA A 223 8.88 -13.60 1.00
C ALA A 223 10.18 -14.34 1.37
N ALA A 224 10.14 -15.25 2.36
CA ALA A 224 11.30 -16.03 2.76
C ALA A 224 11.80 -16.99 1.66
N GLU A 225 10.94 -17.42 0.74
CA GLU A 225 11.32 -18.26 -0.40
C GLU A 225 12.16 -17.49 -1.42
N TYR A 226 12.10 -16.14 -1.35
CA TYR A 226 12.89 -15.20 -2.15
C TYR A 226 14.01 -14.52 -1.34
N GLY A 227 14.24 -14.97 -0.10
CA GLY A 227 15.33 -14.48 0.73
C GLY A 227 14.99 -13.26 1.59
N PHE A 228 13.73 -12.85 1.67
CA PHE A 228 13.30 -11.70 2.47
C PHE A 228 12.63 -12.13 3.77
N ILE A 229 12.91 -11.43 4.87
CA ILE A 229 12.25 -11.57 6.15
C ILE A 229 11.52 -10.29 6.53
N LEU A 230 10.42 -10.42 7.29
CA LEU A 230 9.83 -9.28 7.98
C LEU A 230 10.80 -8.82 9.08
N ARG A 231 11.37 -7.63 8.89
CA ARG A 231 12.52 -7.20 9.70
C ARG A 231 12.13 -6.84 11.14
N TRP A 232 10.98 -6.18 11.32
CA TRP A 232 10.52 -5.70 12.62
C TRP A 232 9.09 -6.19 12.93
N PRO A 233 8.96 -7.46 13.36
CA PRO A 233 7.67 -8.06 13.69
C PRO A 233 7.03 -7.42 14.91
N GLN A 234 5.71 -7.50 15.00
CA GLN A 234 4.91 -6.82 16.02
C GLN A 234 5.27 -7.25 17.46
N ASP A 235 5.64 -8.50 17.65
CA ASP A 235 5.93 -9.10 18.97
C ASP A 235 7.44 -9.13 19.32
N ARG A 236 8.29 -8.47 18.53
CA ARG A 236 9.76 -8.47 18.68
C ARG A 236 10.37 -7.09 18.92
N GLN A 237 9.57 -6.11 19.27
CA GLN A 237 10.05 -4.72 19.52
C GLN A 237 11.13 -4.64 20.60
N ALA A 238 11.03 -5.45 21.67
CA ALA A 238 12.03 -5.47 22.73
C ALA A 238 13.40 -6.00 22.26
N ALA A 239 13.42 -6.91 21.29
CA ALA A 239 14.65 -7.46 20.73
C ALA A 239 15.26 -6.57 19.65
N THR A 240 14.43 -5.95 18.83
CA THR A 240 14.86 -5.15 17.67
C THR A 240 15.09 -3.69 18.00
N GLY A 241 14.46 -3.17 19.06
CA GLY A 241 14.44 -1.73 19.40
C GLY A 241 13.56 -0.88 18.46
N MET A 242 12.87 -1.51 17.49
CA MET A 242 12.09 -0.84 16.46
C MET A 242 10.58 -1.07 16.64
N ALA A 243 9.78 -0.08 16.27
CA ALA A 243 8.35 -0.26 16.18
C ALA A 243 7.98 -1.28 15.10
N TYR A 244 6.77 -1.87 15.19
CA TYR A 244 6.26 -2.76 14.15
C TYR A 244 6.12 -2.05 12.81
N GLN A 245 6.73 -2.62 11.77
CA GLN A 245 6.68 -2.08 10.41
C GLN A 245 6.40 -3.19 9.39
N PRO A 246 5.13 -3.46 9.08
CA PRO A 246 4.75 -4.53 8.15
C PRO A 246 5.24 -4.32 6.71
N TRP A 247 5.62 -3.10 6.35
CA TRP A 247 6.17 -2.75 5.04
C TRP A 247 7.68 -2.94 4.94
N HIS A 248 8.43 -3.12 6.07
CA HIS A 248 9.88 -3.17 6.10
C HIS A 248 10.41 -4.60 6.07
N TRP A 249 11.00 -4.96 4.94
CA TRP A 249 11.55 -6.28 4.65
C TRP A 249 13.06 -6.22 4.53
N ARG A 250 13.73 -7.31 4.90
CA ARG A 250 15.17 -7.41 4.83
C ARG A 250 15.59 -8.64 4.03
N TYR A 251 16.42 -8.43 3.00
CA TYR A 251 17.08 -9.51 2.30
C TYR A 251 18.22 -10.08 3.11
N VAL A 252 18.22 -11.39 3.31
CA VAL A 252 19.23 -12.16 4.04
C VAL A 252 19.70 -13.39 3.27
N GLY A 253 19.21 -13.57 2.03
CA GLY A 253 19.40 -14.79 1.24
C GLY A 253 18.39 -15.87 1.59
N ARG A 254 18.05 -16.72 0.61
CA ARG A 254 16.94 -17.67 0.70
C ARG A 254 17.07 -18.63 1.88
N GLU A 255 18.23 -19.26 2.04
CA GLU A 255 18.45 -20.26 3.08
C GLU A 255 18.34 -19.66 4.48
N ASN A 256 18.97 -18.49 4.69
CA ASN A 256 18.88 -17.75 5.94
C ASN A 256 17.44 -17.32 6.23
N ALA A 257 16.73 -16.79 5.21
CA ALA A 257 15.34 -16.32 5.38
C ALA A 257 14.40 -17.47 5.78
N LEU A 258 14.52 -18.62 5.15
CA LEU A 258 13.73 -19.80 5.48
C LEU A 258 14.02 -20.31 6.90
N THR A 259 15.30 -20.31 7.31
CA THR A 259 15.72 -20.73 8.64
C THR A 259 15.22 -19.75 9.72
N ILE A 260 15.36 -18.44 9.49
CA ILE A 260 14.86 -17.38 10.38
C ILE A 260 13.34 -17.50 10.52
N ARG A 261 12.62 -17.64 9.42
CA ARG A 261 11.15 -17.81 9.43
C ARG A 261 10.74 -19.06 10.22
N ALA A 262 11.42 -20.17 10.02
CA ALA A 262 11.11 -21.42 10.75
C ALA A 262 11.38 -21.32 12.25
N SER A 263 12.38 -20.53 12.66
CA SER A 263 12.69 -20.28 14.09
C SER A 263 11.66 -19.37 14.77
N GLY A 264 10.97 -18.49 14.02
CA GLY A 264 10.09 -17.45 14.57
C GLY A 264 10.81 -16.35 15.36
N LEU A 265 12.14 -16.22 15.19
CA LEU A 265 12.97 -15.23 15.86
C LEU A 265 13.13 -13.96 15.00
N SER A 266 13.45 -12.84 15.66
CA SER A 266 13.99 -11.67 14.97
C SER A 266 15.41 -11.94 14.46
N LEU A 267 15.93 -11.09 13.58
CA LEU A 267 17.32 -11.23 13.10
C LEU A 267 18.31 -11.14 14.25
N GLU A 268 18.10 -10.27 15.23
CA GLU A 268 18.91 -10.11 16.42
C GLU A 268 18.96 -11.40 17.26
N GLU A 269 17.78 -11.94 17.57
CA GLU A 269 17.67 -13.17 18.38
C GLU A 269 18.24 -14.38 17.65
N PHE A 270 18.01 -14.47 16.34
CA PHE A 270 18.53 -15.54 15.51
C PHE A 270 20.07 -15.55 15.48
N LEU A 271 20.69 -14.37 15.22
CA LEU A 271 22.14 -14.27 15.18
C LEU A 271 22.78 -14.56 16.55
N ALA A 272 22.17 -14.09 17.64
CA ALA A 272 22.64 -14.41 18.99
C ALA A 272 22.59 -15.92 19.29
N LEU A 273 21.52 -16.59 18.85
CA LEU A 273 21.39 -18.05 18.99
C LEU A 273 22.47 -18.79 18.16
N GLU A 274 22.68 -18.40 16.92
CA GLU A 274 23.68 -19.03 16.04
C GLU A 274 25.11 -18.80 16.52
N GLN A 275 25.42 -17.62 17.05
CA GLN A 275 26.71 -17.34 17.70
C GLN A 275 26.97 -18.29 18.90
N THR A 276 25.92 -18.52 19.70
CA THR A 276 26.02 -19.43 20.84
C THR A 276 26.28 -20.87 20.40
N ARG A 277 25.62 -21.32 19.32
CA ARG A 277 25.83 -22.65 18.74
C ARG A 277 27.25 -22.84 18.23
N HIS A 278 27.74 -21.88 17.43
CA HIS A 278 29.12 -21.93 16.87
C HIS A 278 30.22 -21.77 17.92
N SER A 279 29.90 -21.24 19.12
CA SER A 279 30.88 -21.14 20.23
C SER A 279 30.92 -22.39 21.07
N ALA A 280 29.96 -23.31 20.93
CA ALA A 280 29.87 -24.56 21.69
C ALA A 280 30.47 -25.78 20.94
N ASP A 281 30.70 -25.62 19.63
CA ASP A 281 31.38 -26.59 18.77
C ASP A 281 32.89 -26.29 18.69
#